data_27b3aed7790f178a96f8105c4dbc0bc6
#
_entry.id   27b3aed7790f178a96f8105c4dbc0bc6
#
_cell.length_a   1.000
_cell.length_b   1.000
_cell.length_c   1.000
_cell.angle_alpha   90.00
_cell.angle_beta   90.00
_cell.angle_gamma   90.00
#
_symmetry.space_group_name_H-M   'P 1'
#
loop_
_entity.id
_entity.type
_entity.pdbx_description
1 polymer ?
#
loop_
_entity_poly.entity_id
_entity_poly.type
_entity_poly.pdbx_seq_one_letter_code
_entity_poly.pdbx_strand_id
1 'polypeptide(L)'
;MSVKDRIETEAKAALENGCDGVFALRRRWGQVGPSLFSSPDELGEIELEPRYPLARVLREMLESDPGLRLAAVARGCDVRALRELEKMGAVAPGRVHLIGIECSREQAEECNCEKPSYDTTGCTGCWKCVETCPEKAINRINVCPVLVDSEWNEKLSKRKAIYTSFPQAVPLKACRDAEHCLKVKGSLDCKGCENACVAKAIVPDDEERIEEIEVGSIILATGFESFDPGLIKQYGYGKYPNVFTSLEFERMNNATGPTGGKIYKKTANGVFTDPPESVALLHCVGSRDVNYHEYCSRVCCMYALKYAHLIREKVGHHTRIYNFYIDMRCYGKGYEEFFRRVQEEGATFIRGKPAEITDQAITPEEEGKLIVLSEDTLLGRKLRIPVEMVVLCTAMEPRRDASEVARIFGVNLGGDGFLLEEHPKLGPMSTPTDGVFLAGTCQGPKDIPDTVSHASGAAAQALALATRGKVEISPVTSWIDPDICAGCQTCIKLCAYSAIEFNARRGVSEVNEAVCKGCGSCAAFCPSGAAHVKHFNSKQVFAEIEGLLDEVV
;
A
#
# COMPACT_ATOMS: atom_id res chain seq x y z
N MET A 1 -19.76 38.69 34.16
CA MET A 1 -19.26 37.41 34.69
C MET A 1 -17.89 37.20 34.09
N SER A 2 -16.85 37.05 34.87
CA SER A 2 -15.52 36.79 34.31
C SER A 2 -15.48 35.40 33.68
N VAL A 3 -14.47 35.13 32.84
CA VAL A 3 -14.26 33.78 32.24
C VAL A 3 -14.10 32.75 33.37
N LYS A 4 -13.41 33.11 34.43
CA LYS A 4 -13.21 32.26 35.60
C LYS A 4 -14.53 31.96 36.33
N ASP A 5 -15.37 32.97 36.59
CA ASP A 5 -16.67 32.78 37.24
C ASP A 5 -17.61 31.85 36.45
N ARG A 6 -17.54 31.94 35.09
CA ARG A 6 -18.30 31.04 34.19
C ARG A 6 -17.82 29.60 34.32
N ILE A 7 -16.51 29.40 34.30
CA ILE A 7 -15.89 28.06 34.40
C ILE A 7 -16.20 27.43 35.77
N GLU A 8 -16.10 28.19 36.83
CA GLU A 8 -16.45 27.71 38.19
C GLU A 8 -17.93 27.30 38.28
N THR A 9 -18.83 28.08 37.66
CA THR A 9 -20.25 27.77 37.62
C THR A 9 -20.55 26.49 36.81
N GLU A 10 -19.94 26.33 35.63
CA GLU A 10 -20.10 25.15 34.81
C GLU A 10 -19.46 23.92 35.46
N ALA A 11 -18.31 24.07 36.13
CA ALA A 11 -17.62 23.02 36.87
C ALA A 11 -18.45 22.51 38.05
N LYS A 12 -19.08 23.43 38.81
CA LYS A 12 -20.00 23.09 39.90
C LYS A 12 -21.21 22.30 39.38
N ALA A 13 -21.83 22.79 38.30
CA ALA A 13 -22.94 22.10 37.67
C ALA A 13 -22.55 20.68 37.15
N ALA A 14 -21.33 20.50 36.67
CA ALA A 14 -20.85 19.19 36.22
C ALA A 14 -20.72 18.19 37.39
N LEU A 15 -20.22 18.61 38.54
CA LEU A 15 -20.17 17.79 39.75
C LEU A 15 -21.58 17.42 40.23
N GLU A 16 -22.50 18.38 40.23
CA GLU A 16 -23.91 18.16 40.62
C GLU A 16 -24.64 17.21 39.66
N ASN A 17 -24.22 17.17 38.39
CA ASN A 17 -24.76 16.29 37.36
C ASN A 17 -24.04 14.92 37.24
N GLY A 18 -23.27 14.54 38.27
CA GLY A 18 -22.71 13.17 38.38
C GLY A 18 -21.37 12.94 37.67
N CYS A 19 -20.56 13.98 37.50
CA CYS A 19 -19.13 13.80 37.25
C CYS A 19 -18.41 13.54 38.59
N ASP A 20 -17.48 12.59 38.58
CA ASP A 20 -16.68 12.19 39.75
C ASP A 20 -15.63 13.25 40.14
N GLY A 21 -15.33 14.16 39.21
CA GLY A 21 -14.40 15.27 39.43
C GLY A 21 -14.30 16.22 38.25
N VAL A 22 -13.69 17.37 38.49
CA VAL A 22 -13.33 18.35 37.47
C VAL A 22 -11.82 18.35 37.29
N PHE A 23 -11.37 18.07 36.07
CA PHE A 23 -9.96 18.07 35.70
C PHE A 23 -9.58 19.43 35.10
N ALA A 24 -8.68 20.13 35.81
CA ALA A 24 -8.25 21.49 35.48
C ALA A 24 -6.83 21.74 35.97
N LEU A 25 -6.32 22.95 35.79
CA LEU A 25 -5.04 23.37 36.35
C LEU A 25 -5.21 23.91 37.76
N ARG A 26 -4.26 23.62 38.66
CA ARG A 26 -4.18 24.11 40.04
C ARG A 26 -2.76 24.56 40.34
N ARG A 27 -2.64 25.63 41.16
CA ARG A 27 -1.35 26.07 41.67
C ARG A 27 -1.03 25.37 42.99
N ARG A 28 0.10 24.65 43.02
CA ARG A 28 0.64 24.02 44.22
C ARG A 28 2.14 24.30 44.33
N TRP A 29 2.60 24.67 45.49
CA TRP A 29 4.03 24.97 45.76
C TRP A 29 4.67 25.91 44.71
N GLY A 30 3.94 26.93 44.29
CA GLY A 30 4.40 27.93 43.34
C GLY A 30 4.38 27.49 41.85
N GLN A 31 4.04 26.24 41.57
CA GLN A 31 3.92 25.72 40.19
C GLN A 31 2.46 25.41 39.85
N VAL A 32 2.10 25.58 38.56
CA VAL A 32 0.76 25.26 38.06
C VAL A 32 0.84 23.97 37.25
N GLY A 33 -0.03 23.02 37.57
CA GLY A 33 -0.11 21.72 36.91
C GLY A 33 -1.50 21.11 36.93
N PRO A 34 -1.72 20.01 36.19
CA PRO A 34 -2.98 19.30 36.12
C PRO A 34 -3.39 18.79 37.52
N SER A 35 -4.66 18.94 37.86
CA SER A 35 -5.24 18.48 39.14
C SER A 35 -6.69 18.07 38.96
N LEU A 36 -7.13 17.14 39.78
CA LEU A 36 -8.53 16.75 39.91
C LEU A 36 -9.14 17.49 41.10
N PHE A 37 -10.28 18.12 40.89
CA PHE A 37 -11.10 18.79 41.87
C PHE A 37 -12.33 17.94 42.15
N SER A 38 -12.47 17.44 43.35
CA SER A 38 -13.56 16.53 43.73
C SER A 38 -14.65 17.21 44.55
N SER A 39 -14.42 18.45 45.01
CA SER A 39 -15.35 19.23 45.80
C SER A 39 -15.64 20.60 45.20
N PRO A 40 -16.89 21.07 45.23
CA PRO A 40 -17.24 22.44 44.82
C PRO A 40 -16.43 23.54 45.50
N ASP A 41 -16.01 23.33 46.75
CA ASP A 41 -15.26 24.32 47.53
C ASP A 41 -13.83 24.54 47.01
N GLU A 42 -13.30 23.59 46.24
CA GLU A 42 -11.96 23.68 45.65
C GLU A 42 -11.94 24.43 44.30
N LEU A 43 -13.09 24.61 43.64
CA LEU A 43 -13.17 25.14 42.29
C LEU A 43 -12.63 26.57 42.14
N GLY A 44 -12.66 27.37 43.20
CA GLY A 44 -12.04 28.71 43.23
C GLY A 44 -10.51 28.70 43.01
N GLU A 45 -9.85 27.54 43.15
CA GLU A 45 -8.42 27.38 42.95
C GLU A 45 -8.07 27.00 41.48
N ILE A 46 -9.06 26.92 40.59
CA ILE A 46 -8.81 26.65 39.17
C ILE A 46 -7.96 27.77 38.56
N GLU A 47 -6.85 27.37 37.93
CA GLU A 47 -5.98 28.25 37.17
C GLU A 47 -6.21 28.01 35.66
N LEU A 48 -6.07 29.08 34.87
CA LEU A 48 -6.27 29.04 33.43
C LEU A 48 -4.95 29.16 32.64
N GLU A 49 -3.88 29.51 33.37
CA GLU A 49 -2.52 29.66 32.86
C GLU A 49 -1.51 28.92 33.76
N PRO A 50 -0.41 28.41 33.19
CA PRO A 50 -0.02 28.41 31.79
C PRO A 50 -0.81 27.39 30.93
N ARG A 51 -0.63 27.41 29.61
CA ARG A 51 -1.22 26.37 28.76
C ARG A 51 -0.59 25.02 29.04
N TYR A 52 -1.41 23.98 29.19
CA TYR A 52 -0.98 22.63 29.47
C TYR A 52 -1.79 21.63 28.65
N PRO A 53 -1.15 20.65 27.95
CA PRO A 53 -1.86 19.64 27.13
C PRO A 53 -2.53 18.62 28.02
N LEU A 54 -3.83 18.80 28.31
CA LEU A 54 -4.59 18.00 29.25
C LEU A 54 -5.01 16.63 28.70
N ALA A 55 -5.17 16.50 27.40
CA ALA A 55 -5.73 15.30 26.77
C ALA A 55 -4.97 14.01 27.11
N ARG A 56 -3.63 14.08 27.18
CA ARG A 56 -2.80 12.93 27.55
C ARG A 56 -3.03 12.44 28.96
N VAL A 57 -3.05 13.36 29.91
CA VAL A 57 -3.25 13.03 31.33
C VAL A 57 -4.67 12.52 31.59
N LEU A 58 -5.67 13.13 30.94
CA LEU A 58 -7.06 12.66 30.98
C LEU A 58 -7.17 11.22 30.45
N ARG A 59 -6.48 10.90 29.36
CA ARG A 59 -6.47 9.55 28.84
C ARG A 59 -5.93 8.55 29.85
N GLU A 60 -4.78 8.83 30.47
CA GLU A 60 -4.14 7.96 31.46
C GLU A 60 -5.05 7.74 32.68
N MET A 61 -5.76 8.78 33.14
CA MET A 61 -6.73 8.68 34.22
C MET A 61 -7.94 7.81 33.85
N LEU A 62 -8.50 7.99 32.66
CA LEU A 62 -9.67 7.27 32.20
C LEU A 62 -9.37 5.81 31.83
N GLU A 63 -8.13 5.50 31.44
CA GLU A 63 -7.65 4.12 31.22
C GLU A 63 -7.46 3.39 32.55
N SER A 64 -7.00 4.09 33.60
CA SER A 64 -6.78 3.50 34.96
C SER A 64 -8.07 3.17 35.70
N ASP A 65 -9.16 3.90 35.44
CA ASP A 65 -10.48 3.64 36.04
C ASP A 65 -11.57 3.68 34.95
N PRO A 66 -12.05 2.52 34.48
CA PRO A 66 -13.09 2.43 33.45
C PRO A 66 -14.45 3.03 33.85
N GLY A 67 -14.74 3.20 35.14
CA GLY A 67 -15.98 3.78 35.65
C GLY A 67 -15.98 5.30 35.73
N LEU A 68 -14.80 5.93 35.72
CA LEU A 68 -14.61 7.36 35.99
C LEU A 68 -15.25 8.27 34.93
N ARG A 69 -16.02 9.25 35.37
CA ARG A 69 -16.64 10.30 34.55
C ARG A 69 -16.13 11.66 34.99
N LEU A 70 -15.46 12.37 34.12
CA LEU A 70 -14.82 13.65 34.45
C LEU A 70 -15.42 14.83 33.69
N ALA A 71 -15.48 15.98 34.32
CA ALA A 71 -15.53 17.24 33.58
C ALA A 71 -14.09 17.72 33.35
N ALA A 72 -13.80 18.28 32.18
CA ALA A 72 -12.47 18.79 31.86
C ALA A 72 -12.55 20.24 31.40
N VAL A 73 -11.78 21.11 32.06
CA VAL A 73 -11.60 22.49 31.63
C VAL A 73 -10.56 22.53 30.54
N ALA A 74 -11.02 22.58 29.27
CA ALA A 74 -10.22 22.27 28.10
C ALA A 74 -10.22 23.39 27.06
N ARG A 75 -9.08 23.58 26.38
CA ARG A 75 -8.96 24.47 25.23
C ARG A 75 -9.32 23.72 23.95
N GLY A 76 -9.52 24.43 22.83
CA GLY A 76 -9.89 23.82 21.56
C GLY A 76 -8.91 22.76 21.05
N CYS A 77 -7.61 22.87 21.37
CA CYS A 77 -6.60 21.86 21.06
C CYS A 77 -6.79 20.58 21.87
N ASP A 78 -7.13 20.69 23.17
CA ASP A 78 -7.39 19.54 24.04
C ASP A 78 -8.68 18.82 23.62
N VAL A 79 -9.72 19.59 23.27
CA VAL A 79 -10.98 19.04 22.78
C VAL A 79 -10.75 18.22 21.50
N ARG A 80 -9.98 18.75 20.55
CA ARG A 80 -9.63 18.00 19.32
C ARG A 80 -8.87 16.71 19.64
N ALA A 81 -7.89 16.79 20.53
CA ALA A 81 -7.12 15.63 20.95
C ALA A 81 -7.99 14.57 21.66
N LEU A 82 -8.92 14.99 22.53
CA LEU A 82 -9.86 14.08 23.18
C LEU A 82 -10.83 13.41 22.20
N ARG A 83 -11.33 14.15 21.20
CA ARG A 83 -12.17 13.58 20.15
C ARG A 83 -11.43 12.55 19.30
N GLU A 84 -10.15 12.78 19.01
CA GLU A 84 -9.33 11.76 18.33
C GLU A 84 -9.12 10.52 19.21
N LEU A 85 -8.92 10.69 20.53
CA LEU A 85 -8.82 9.57 21.46
C LEU A 85 -10.14 8.78 21.57
N GLU A 86 -11.29 9.45 21.51
CA GLU A 86 -12.61 8.79 21.43
C GLU A 86 -12.76 7.99 20.14
N LYS A 87 -12.38 8.55 18.99
CA LYS A 87 -12.41 7.86 17.69
C LYS A 87 -11.49 6.63 17.66
N MET A 88 -10.33 6.73 18.31
CA MET A 88 -9.39 5.61 18.43
C MET A 88 -9.85 4.55 19.45
N GLY A 89 -10.96 4.77 20.14
CA GLY A 89 -11.45 3.87 21.19
C GLY A 89 -10.59 3.88 22.47
N ALA A 90 -9.67 4.84 22.61
CA ALA A 90 -8.85 5.00 23.80
C ALA A 90 -9.62 5.66 24.95
N VAL A 91 -10.66 6.39 24.64
CA VAL A 91 -11.61 6.97 25.61
C VAL A 91 -13.03 6.65 25.13
N ALA A 92 -13.87 6.10 26.02
CA ALA A 92 -15.26 5.83 25.67
C ALA A 92 -16.05 7.13 25.49
N PRO A 93 -16.90 7.27 24.47
CA PRO A 93 -17.70 8.47 24.26
C PRO A 93 -18.58 8.82 25.46
N GLY A 94 -18.66 10.10 25.77
CA GLY A 94 -19.51 10.62 26.86
C GLY A 94 -18.93 10.48 28.27
N ARG A 95 -17.71 10.00 28.45
CA ARG A 95 -17.00 9.93 29.73
C ARG A 95 -16.41 11.27 30.17
N VAL A 96 -16.22 12.21 29.23
CA VAL A 96 -15.65 13.53 29.50
C VAL A 96 -16.69 14.59 29.17
N HIS A 97 -17.10 15.35 30.19
CA HIS A 97 -17.88 16.56 30.03
C HIS A 97 -16.92 17.74 29.80
N LEU A 98 -17.07 18.47 28.71
CA LEU A 98 -16.13 19.52 28.32
C LEU A 98 -16.60 20.90 28.78
N ILE A 99 -15.74 21.58 29.51
CA ILE A 99 -15.90 22.99 29.93
C ILE A 99 -14.90 23.82 29.12
N GLY A 100 -15.37 24.59 28.14
CA GLY A 100 -14.54 25.27 27.17
C GLY A 100 -13.82 26.51 27.68
N ILE A 101 -12.52 26.65 27.37
CA ILE A 101 -11.76 27.90 27.55
C ILE A 101 -11.39 28.45 26.15
N GLU A 102 -11.62 29.75 25.96
CA GLU A 102 -11.16 30.47 24.77
C GLU A 102 -9.67 30.83 24.88
N CYS A 103 -8.96 30.78 23.80
CA CYS A 103 -7.61 31.33 23.67
C CYS A 103 -7.73 32.80 23.22
N SER A 104 -6.95 33.71 23.83
CA SER A 104 -6.78 35.04 23.29
C SER A 104 -6.10 34.99 21.93
N ARG A 105 -6.17 36.09 21.16
CA ARG A 105 -5.52 36.20 19.87
C ARG A 105 -4.01 35.97 19.96
N GLU A 106 -3.35 36.57 20.94
CA GLU A 106 -1.94 36.44 21.24
C GLU A 106 -1.56 35.00 21.59
N GLN A 107 -2.35 34.34 22.43
CA GLN A 107 -2.16 32.94 22.80
C GLN A 107 -2.30 31.98 21.60
N ALA A 108 -3.18 32.28 20.66
CA ALA A 108 -3.35 31.47 19.46
C ALA A 108 -2.19 31.65 18.48
N GLU A 109 -1.65 32.87 18.37
CA GLU A 109 -0.48 33.19 17.57
C GLU A 109 0.80 32.54 18.11
N GLU A 110 1.06 32.64 19.41
CA GLU A 110 2.19 31.97 20.06
C GLU A 110 2.16 30.42 19.93
N CYS A 111 0.96 29.82 19.94
CA CYS A 111 0.81 28.38 19.76
C CYS A 111 0.94 27.93 18.32
N ASN A 112 1.10 28.84 17.38
CA ASN A 112 0.95 28.55 15.95
C ASN A 112 -0.37 27.80 15.65
N CYS A 113 -1.41 28.07 16.47
CA CYS A 113 -2.73 27.53 16.27
C CYS A 113 -3.37 28.26 15.10
N GLU A 114 -3.60 27.57 14.01
CA GLU A 114 -4.36 28.10 12.89
C GLU A 114 -5.80 28.38 13.34
N LYS A 115 -6.21 29.65 13.31
CA LYS A 115 -7.58 30.06 13.62
C LYS A 115 -8.55 29.42 12.64
N PRO A 116 -9.69 28.88 13.10
CA PRO A 116 -10.82 28.70 12.21
C PRO A 116 -11.18 30.06 11.56
N SER A 117 -11.55 30.06 10.30
CA SER A 117 -11.87 31.25 9.50
C SER A 117 -13.22 31.89 9.83
N TYR A 118 -13.62 31.90 11.08
CA TYR A 118 -14.83 32.59 11.54
C TYR A 118 -14.50 33.64 12.58
N ASP A 119 -15.30 34.69 12.57
CA ASP A 119 -15.17 35.78 13.53
C ASP A 119 -15.39 35.26 14.95
N THR A 120 -14.35 35.29 15.77
CA THR A 120 -14.38 34.83 17.16
C THR A 120 -14.86 35.89 18.12
N THR A 121 -15.14 37.14 17.68
CA THR A 121 -15.60 38.24 18.55
C THR A 121 -16.96 37.96 19.18
N GLY A 122 -17.78 37.10 18.61
CA GLY A 122 -19.06 36.63 19.15
C GLY A 122 -19.03 35.20 19.69
N CYS A 123 -17.86 34.55 19.77
CA CYS A 123 -17.76 33.15 20.18
C CYS A 123 -17.89 33.03 21.72
N THR A 124 -18.92 32.33 22.19
CA THR A 124 -19.19 32.07 23.58
C THR A 124 -18.46 30.83 24.14
N GLY A 125 -17.65 30.15 23.31
CA GLY A 125 -17.02 28.88 23.67
C GLY A 125 -18.01 27.72 23.91
N CYS A 126 -19.22 27.81 23.37
CA CYS A 126 -20.29 26.82 23.62
C CYS A 126 -20.13 25.51 22.85
N TRP A 127 -19.10 25.38 22.04
CA TRP A 127 -18.77 24.18 21.23
C TRP A 127 -19.84 23.67 20.26
N LYS A 128 -21.00 24.29 20.18
CA LYS A 128 -22.08 23.90 19.25
C LYS A 128 -21.60 23.87 17.79
N CYS A 129 -20.66 24.76 17.44
CA CYS A 129 -20.03 24.71 16.10
C CYS A 129 -19.16 23.46 15.88
N VAL A 130 -18.58 22.87 16.92
CA VAL A 130 -17.82 21.62 16.87
C VAL A 130 -18.77 20.43 16.81
N GLU A 131 -19.89 20.47 17.52
CA GLU A 131 -20.92 19.42 17.56
C GLU A 131 -21.80 19.43 16.29
N THR A 132 -22.16 20.63 15.80
CA THR A 132 -22.99 20.79 14.60
C THR A 132 -22.18 20.87 13.32
N CYS A 133 -20.86 21.08 13.41
CA CYS A 133 -20.00 20.98 12.24
C CYS A 133 -19.94 19.52 11.82
N PRO A 134 -20.63 19.11 10.74
CA PRO A 134 -20.48 17.76 10.25
C PRO A 134 -19.01 17.65 9.90
N GLU A 135 -18.22 16.84 10.63
CA GLU A 135 -16.79 16.42 10.53
C GLU A 135 -15.91 17.06 9.42
N LYS A 136 -16.39 18.08 8.73
CA LYS A 136 -16.00 18.54 7.40
C LYS A 136 -15.25 19.87 7.39
N ALA A 137 -15.41 20.72 8.42
CA ALA A 137 -14.86 22.08 8.37
C ALA A 137 -13.67 22.31 9.31
N ILE A 138 -13.42 21.43 10.28
CA ILE A 138 -12.36 21.62 11.27
C ILE A 138 -11.03 20.99 10.80
N ASN A 139 -11.08 20.08 9.85
CA ASN A 139 -9.90 19.53 9.23
C ASN A 139 -9.82 20.05 7.77
N ARG A 140 -8.85 20.89 7.47
CA ARG A 140 -8.68 21.53 6.13
C ARG A 140 -8.64 20.53 4.98
N ILE A 141 -8.23 19.30 5.24
CA ILE A 141 -8.25 18.18 4.28
C ILE A 141 -9.68 17.67 4.04
N ASN A 142 -10.65 17.97 4.90
CA ASN A 142 -12.03 17.47 4.85
C ASN A 142 -13.03 18.37 4.11
N VAL A 143 -12.58 19.44 3.46
CA VAL A 143 -13.48 20.37 2.74
C VAL A 143 -14.01 19.77 1.43
N CYS A 144 -13.36 18.77 0.89
CA CYS A 144 -13.81 18.09 -0.32
C CYS A 144 -15.02 17.18 -0.03
N PRO A 145 -16.18 17.39 -0.69
CA PRO A 145 -17.38 16.59 -0.46
C PRO A 145 -17.31 15.18 -1.07
N VAL A 146 -16.39 14.96 -2.00
CA VAL A 146 -16.28 13.70 -2.75
C VAL A 146 -15.56 12.65 -1.92
N LEU A 147 -16.17 11.48 -1.80
CA LEU A 147 -15.62 10.29 -1.16
C LEU A 147 -15.43 9.20 -2.21
N VAL A 148 -14.20 8.73 -2.35
CA VAL A 148 -13.81 7.60 -3.20
C VAL A 148 -13.15 6.51 -2.38
N ASP A 149 -13.06 5.32 -2.93
CA ASP A 149 -12.34 4.23 -2.27
C ASP A 149 -10.85 4.57 -2.13
N SER A 150 -10.29 4.30 -0.96
CA SER A 150 -8.87 4.52 -0.71
C SER A 150 -8.06 3.36 -1.28
N GLU A 151 -7.25 3.63 -2.28
CA GLU A 151 -6.32 2.65 -2.87
C GLU A 151 -5.28 2.22 -1.83
N TRP A 152 -4.77 3.16 -1.04
CA TRP A 152 -3.82 2.89 0.04
C TRP A 152 -4.35 1.92 1.09
N ASN A 153 -5.65 1.96 1.37
CA ASN A 153 -6.31 1.08 2.31
C ASN A 153 -7.03 -0.09 1.64
N GLU A 154 -6.64 -0.45 0.41
CA GLU A 154 -7.24 -1.57 -0.32
C GLU A 154 -8.79 -1.50 -0.34
N LYS A 155 -9.33 -0.30 -0.54
CA LYS A 155 -10.77 -0.02 -0.54
C LYS A 155 -11.50 -0.29 0.80
N LEU A 156 -10.79 -0.63 1.86
CA LEU A 156 -11.38 -0.83 3.19
C LEU A 156 -11.85 0.47 3.85
N SER A 157 -11.44 1.62 3.33
CA SER A 157 -11.91 2.94 3.75
C SER A 157 -12.09 3.88 2.57
N LYS A 158 -12.70 5.04 2.82
CA LYS A 158 -12.85 6.09 1.83
C LYS A 158 -11.76 7.15 1.99
N ARG A 159 -11.36 7.79 0.89
CA ARG A 159 -10.54 9.00 0.85
C ARG A 159 -11.26 10.14 0.12
N LYS A 160 -10.75 11.33 0.24
CA LYS A 160 -11.24 12.50 -0.50
C LYS A 160 -10.64 12.57 -1.91
N ALA A 161 -11.26 13.32 -2.82
CA ALA A 161 -10.66 13.61 -4.12
C ALA A 161 -9.43 14.54 -4.02
N ILE A 162 -9.22 15.22 -2.88
CA ILE A 162 -7.92 15.79 -2.48
C ILE A 162 -7.40 15.00 -1.30
N TYR A 163 -6.21 14.46 -1.43
CA TYR A 163 -5.64 13.52 -0.49
C TYR A 163 -4.11 13.53 -0.53
N THR A 164 -3.47 12.93 0.44
CA THR A 164 -2.06 12.53 0.38
C THR A 164 -2.01 11.06 0.01
N SER A 165 -1.06 10.65 -0.84
CA SER A 165 -0.97 9.28 -1.35
C SER A 165 -0.94 8.25 -0.21
N PHE A 166 -0.12 8.54 0.82
CA PHE A 166 -0.06 7.77 2.07
C PHE A 166 0.57 8.63 3.17
N PRO A 167 0.39 8.28 4.46
CA PRO A 167 0.80 9.15 5.58
C PRO A 167 2.30 9.47 5.65
N GLN A 168 3.17 8.59 5.15
CA GLN A 168 4.63 8.72 5.17
C GLN A 168 5.22 9.13 3.82
N ALA A 169 4.40 9.64 2.88
CA ALA A 169 4.87 10.05 1.55
C ALA A 169 5.96 11.14 1.63
N VAL A 170 6.99 11.02 0.79
CA VAL A 170 8.05 12.00 0.65
C VAL A 170 8.18 12.39 -0.83
N PRO A 171 7.87 13.63 -1.19
CA PRO A 171 7.35 14.72 -0.33
C PRO A 171 5.90 14.48 0.11
N LEU A 172 5.55 14.94 1.31
CA LEU A 172 4.17 14.89 1.79
C LEU A 172 3.36 16.03 1.14
N LYS A 173 2.91 15.80 -0.08
CA LYS A 173 2.12 16.75 -0.88
C LYS A 173 0.71 16.25 -1.10
N ALA A 174 -0.25 17.18 -1.17
CA ALA A 174 -1.61 16.86 -1.56
C ALA A 174 -1.69 16.60 -3.07
N CYS A 175 -2.37 15.51 -3.42
CA CYS A 175 -2.72 15.15 -4.80
C CYS A 175 -4.19 15.42 -5.04
N ARG A 176 -4.56 15.77 -6.27
CA ARG A 176 -5.93 15.90 -6.72
C ARG A 176 -6.29 14.76 -7.67
N ASP A 177 -7.33 14.03 -7.30
CA ASP A 177 -7.94 13.03 -8.15
C ASP A 177 -8.81 13.71 -9.22
N ALA A 178 -8.27 13.84 -10.43
CA ALA A 178 -8.94 14.51 -11.53
C ALA A 178 -10.21 13.79 -11.96
N GLU A 179 -10.23 12.47 -11.88
CA GLU A 179 -11.37 11.64 -12.29
C GLU A 179 -12.60 11.82 -11.38
N HIS A 180 -12.39 12.18 -10.13
CA HIS A 180 -13.47 12.31 -9.15
C HIS A 180 -13.68 13.76 -8.68
N CYS A 181 -12.80 14.69 -9.02
CA CYS A 181 -12.91 16.10 -8.63
C CYS A 181 -14.08 16.78 -9.36
N LEU A 182 -15.05 17.31 -8.62
CA LEU A 182 -16.23 17.97 -9.18
C LEU A 182 -15.88 19.20 -10.04
N LYS A 183 -14.83 19.94 -9.69
CA LYS A 183 -14.36 21.08 -10.46
C LYS A 183 -13.76 20.66 -11.80
N VAL A 184 -12.87 19.66 -11.78
CA VAL A 184 -12.23 19.15 -13.00
C VAL A 184 -13.25 18.54 -13.95
N LYS A 185 -14.24 17.82 -13.41
CA LYS A 185 -15.36 17.27 -14.20
C LYS A 185 -16.33 18.33 -14.74
N GLY A 186 -16.18 19.59 -14.35
CA GLY A 186 -17.12 20.64 -14.73
C GLY A 186 -18.53 20.49 -14.14
N SER A 187 -18.70 19.56 -13.17
CA SER A 187 -20.01 19.27 -12.57
C SER A 187 -20.45 20.34 -11.56
N LEU A 188 -19.49 21.07 -10.98
CA LEU A 188 -19.73 22.12 -9.98
C LEU A 188 -18.53 23.09 -9.95
N ASP A 189 -18.76 24.40 -9.81
CA ASP A 189 -17.71 25.38 -9.49
C ASP A 189 -17.29 25.23 -8.01
N CYS A 190 -16.63 24.13 -7.69
CA CYS A 190 -16.22 23.79 -6.34
C CYS A 190 -14.87 24.45 -6.02
N LYS A 191 -14.85 25.37 -5.06
CA LYS A 191 -13.66 26.08 -4.57
C LYS A 191 -13.27 25.70 -3.13
N GLY A 192 -13.84 24.66 -2.58
CA GLY A 192 -13.65 24.27 -1.18
C GLY A 192 -12.19 24.11 -0.77
N CYS A 193 -11.42 23.33 -1.51
CA CYS A 193 -10.00 23.11 -1.22
C CYS A 193 -9.13 24.35 -1.44
N GLU A 194 -9.43 25.16 -2.48
CA GLU A 194 -8.72 26.40 -2.78
C GLU A 194 -8.91 27.43 -1.65
N ASN A 195 -10.16 27.58 -1.19
CA ASN A 195 -10.49 28.49 -0.10
C ASN A 195 -9.91 28.03 1.26
N ALA A 196 -9.78 26.73 1.45
CA ALA A 196 -9.20 26.15 2.67
C ALA A 196 -7.67 26.17 2.69
N CYS A 197 -7.02 26.32 1.55
CA CYS A 197 -5.56 26.33 1.45
C CYS A 197 -5.00 27.71 1.85
N VAL A 198 -4.45 27.82 3.06
CA VAL A 198 -3.81 29.05 3.55
C VAL A 198 -2.61 29.46 2.73
N ALA A 199 -1.83 28.49 2.28
CA ALA A 199 -0.64 28.72 1.44
C ALA A 199 -1.01 29.10 -0.02
N LYS A 200 -2.30 29.03 -0.40
CA LYS A 200 -2.77 29.21 -1.79
C LYS A 200 -1.98 28.36 -2.80
N ALA A 201 -1.55 27.18 -2.37
CA ALA A 201 -0.70 26.29 -3.15
C ALA A 201 -1.49 25.37 -4.11
N ILE A 202 -2.82 25.43 -4.09
CA ILE A 202 -3.68 24.68 -5.01
C ILE A 202 -3.86 25.50 -6.26
N VAL A 203 -3.26 25.03 -7.35
CA VAL A 203 -3.39 25.60 -8.69
C VAL A 203 -4.52 24.84 -9.40
N PRO A 204 -5.67 25.49 -9.66
CA PRO A 204 -6.85 24.81 -10.22
C PRO A 204 -6.62 24.26 -11.62
N ASP A 205 -5.87 24.98 -12.42
CA ASP A 205 -5.65 24.75 -13.85
C ASP A 205 -4.21 24.27 -14.12
N ASP A 206 -3.63 23.55 -13.15
CA ASP A 206 -2.30 22.95 -13.30
C ASP A 206 -2.37 21.85 -14.35
N GLU A 207 -1.57 22.01 -15.40
CA GLU A 207 -1.51 21.08 -16.53
C GLU A 207 -0.36 20.07 -16.33
N GLU A 208 -0.53 18.91 -16.92
CA GLU A 208 0.51 17.90 -17.00
C GLU A 208 1.70 18.44 -17.80
N ARG A 209 2.91 18.32 -17.24
CA ARG A 209 4.16 18.75 -17.89
C ARG A 209 5.00 17.52 -18.18
N ILE A 210 5.43 17.42 -19.43
CA ILE A 210 6.38 16.39 -19.88
C ILE A 210 7.74 17.07 -19.98
N GLU A 211 8.72 16.52 -19.29
CA GLU A 211 10.12 16.98 -19.32
C GLU A 211 10.99 15.87 -19.93
N GLU A 212 11.88 16.27 -20.84
CA GLU A 212 12.90 15.39 -21.39
C GLU A 212 14.18 15.49 -20.54
N ILE A 213 14.67 14.34 -20.07
CA ILE A 213 15.86 14.25 -19.22
C ILE A 213 16.86 13.30 -19.87
N GLU A 214 18.09 13.81 -20.10
CA GLU A 214 19.20 12.96 -20.53
C GLU A 214 19.75 12.16 -19.34
N VAL A 215 19.83 10.85 -19.50
CA VAL A 215 20.29 9.93 -18.47
C VAL A 215 21.36 8.97 -19.01
N GLY A 216 22.31 8.55 -18.15
CA GLY A 216 23.38 7.62 -18.52
C GLY A 216 22.94 6.15 -18.47
N SER A 217 21.90 5.82 -17.70
CA SER A 217 21.34 4.48 -17.58
C SER A 217 19.92 4.53 -17.02
N ILE A 218 19.18 3.44 -17.14
CA ILE A 218 17.79 3.33 -16.70
C ILE A 218 17.67 2.10 -15.78
N ILE A 219 17.02 2.25 -14.65
CA ILE A 219 16.67 1.15 -13.75
C ILE A 219 15.15 1.02 -13.71
N LEU A 220 14.64 -0.10 -14.21
CA LEU A 220 13.22 -0.42 -14.16
C LEU A 220 12.89 -1.08 -12.83
N ALA A 221 12.06 -0.44 -12.04
CA ALA A 221 11.64 -0.90 -10.71
C ALA A 221 10.12 -0.75 -10.53
N THR A 222 9.37 -1.18 -11.54
CA THR A 222 7.92 -0.94 -11.64
C THR A 222 7.08 -1.77 -10.68
N GLY A 223 7.67 -2.80 -10.04
CA GLY A 223 6.99 -3.59 -9.02
C GLY A 223 6.09 -4.69 -9.59
N PHE A 224 5.01 -5.01 -8.88
CA PHE A 224 4.06 -6.09 -9.18
C PHE A 224 2.62 -5.65 -8.90
N GLU A 225 1.66 -6.47 -9.28
CA GLU A 225 0.27 -6.38 -8.84
C GLU A 225 -0.14 -7.64 -8.08
N SER A 226 -1.16 -7.55 -7.22
CA SER A 226 -1.73 -8.71 -6.55
C SER A 226 -2.77 -9.38 -7.44
N PHE A 227 -2.76 -10.71 -7.47
CA PHE A 227 -3.79 -11.51 -8.13
C PHE A 227 -5.19 -11.15 -7.61
N ASP A 228 -6.16 -11.00 -8.52
CA ASP A 228 -7.56 -10.79 -8.16
C ASP A 228 -8.22 -12.11 -7.74
N PRO A 229 -8.46 -12.33 -6.43
CA PRO A 229 -9.09 -13.56 -5.96
C PRO A 229 -10.58 -13.68 -6.34
N GLY A 230 -11.19 -12.62 -6.87
CA GLY A 230 -12.55 -12.66 -7.44
C GLY A 230 -12.65 -13.58 -8.65
N LEU A 231 -11.55 -13.92 -9.30
CA LEU A 231 -11.48 -14.91 -10.36
C LEU A 231 -11.71 -16.35 -9.83
N ILE A 232 -11.39 -16.61 -8.57
CA ILE A 232 -11.60 -17.90 -7.90
C ILE A 232 -12.90 -17.82 -7.08
N LYS A 233 -14.03 -17.93 -7.76
CA LYS A 233 -15.37 -17.72 -7.17
C LYS A 233 -15.68 -18.60 -5.97
N GLN A 234 -15.11 -19.82 -5.91
CA GLN A 234 -15.28 -20.76 -4.81
C GLN A 234 -14.69 -20.26 -3.48
N TYR A 235 -13.81 -19.26 -3.50
CA TYR A 235 -13.30 -18.65 -2.27
C TYR A 235 -14.17 -17.52 -1.73
N GLY A 236 -15.20 -17.10 -2.46
CA GLY A 236 -16.22 -16.17 -1.97
C GLY A 236 -15.74 -14.75 -1.69
N TYR A 237 -14.57 -14.34 -2.25
CA TYR A 237 -14.12 -12.96 -2.17
C TYR A 237 -15.14 -12.01 -2.82
N GLY A 238 -15.45 -10.91 -2.15
CA GLY A 238 -16.51 -9.99 -2.56
C GLY A 238 -17.94 -10.46 -2.28
N LYS A 239 -18.15 -11.77 -2.04
CA LYS A 239 -19.44 -12.35 -1.62
C LYS A 239 -19.59 -12.34 -0.10
N TYR A 240 -18.55 -12.75 0.62
CA TYR A 240 -18.55 -12.81 2.07
C TYR A 240 -17.76 -11.65 2.67
N PRO A 241 -18.31 -10.89 3.62
CA PRO A 241 -17.68 -9.67 4.15
C PRO A 241 -16.38 -9.93 4.90
N ASN A 242 -16.17 -11.14 5.42
CA ASN A 242 -14.99 -11.53 6.19
C ASN A 242 -14.01 -12.42 5.41
N VAL A 243 -14.04 -12.37 4.09
CA VAL A 243 -13.00 -12.92 3.22
C VAL A 243 -12.16 -11.75 2.70
N PHE A 244 -10.91 -11.68 3.11
CA PHE A 244 -9.98 -10.59 2.83
C PHE A 244 -8.80 -11.08 1.99
N THR A 245 -8.22 -10.21 1.19
CA THR A 245 -6.89 -10.43 0.61
C THR A 245 -5.80 -10.25 1.65
N SER A 246 -4.59 -10.72 1.34
CA SER A 246 -3.41 -10.48 2.18
C SER A 246 -3.11 -8.99 2.36
N LEU A 247 -3.26 -8.16 1.32
CA LEU A 247 -3.04 -6.71 1.41
C LEU A 247 -4.11 -6.00 2.24
N GLU A 248 -5.38 -6.35 2.09
CA GLU A 248 -6.44 -5.85 2.95
C GLU A 248 -6.17 -6.17 4.42
N PHE A 249 -5.74 -7.41 4.70
CA PHE A 249 -5.39 -7.82 6.05
C PHE A 249 -4.14 -7.09 6.58
N GLU A 250 -3.13 -6.87 5.74
CA GLU A 250 -1.95 -6.06 6.09
C GLU A 250 -2.34 -4.62 6.44
N ARG A 251 -3.24 -4.01 5.66
CA ARG A 251 -3.75 -2.66 5.97
C ARG A 251 -4.52 -2.62 7.28
N MET A 252 -5.28 -3.65 7.59
CA MET A 252 -5.97 -3.79 8.89
C MET A 252 -4.96 -3.85 10.05
N ASN A 253 -3.86 -4.57 9.87
CA ASN A 253 -2.81 -4.71 10.87
C ASN A 253 -1.97 -3.44 11.11
N ASN A 254 -1.96 -2.52 10.17
CA ASN A 254 -1.12 -1.33 10.25
C ASN A 254 -1.79 -0.22 11.07
N ALA A 255 -1.02 0.46 11.92
CA ALA A 255 -1.52 1.56 12.77
C ALA A 255 -2.11 2.73 11.95
N THR A 256 -1.67 2.92 10.70
CA THR A 256 -2.23 3.91 9.77
C THR A 256 -3.36 3.36 8.92
N GLY A 257 -3.78 2.12 9.15
CA GLY A 257 -4.88 1.47 8.43
C GLY A 257 -6.25 1.87 8.96
N PRO A 258 -7.32 1.38 8.30
CA PRO A 258 -8.69 1.80 8.57
C PRO A 258 -9.20 1.44 9.97
N THR A 259 -8.57 0.47 10.63
CA THR A 259 -8.92 -0.01 11.98
C THR A 259 -7.95 0.44 13.06
N GLY A 260 -6.98 1.30 12.73
CA GLY A 260 -5.93 1.72 13.67
C GLY A 260 -5.03 0.58 14.14
N GLY A 261 -4.83 -0.44 13.31
CA GLY A 261 -3.98 -1.60 13.61
C GLY A 261 -4.66 -2.74 14.35
N LYS A 262 -5.97 -2.69 14.52
CA LYS A 262 -6.78 -3.74 15.15
C LYS A 262 -7.37 -4.68 14.10
N ILE A 263 -7.36 -5.97 14.39
CA ILE A 263 -7.92 -7.00 13.52
C ILE A 263 -9.38 -7.20 13.89
N TYR A 264 -10.29 -6.81 12.99
CA TYR A 264 -11.73 -6.83 13.21
C TYR A 264 -12.49 -7.54 12.08
N LYS A 265 -13.59 -8.18 12.44
CA LYS A 265 -14.60 -8.66 11.49
C LYS A 265 -15.33 -7.48 10.85
N LYS A 266 -15.88 -7.69 9.67
CA LYS A 266 -16.66 -6.70 8.94
C LYS A 266 -18.10 -7.21 8.75
N THR A 267 -19.09 -6.36 9.02
CA THR A 267 -20.49 -6.65 8.72
C THR A 267 -20.77 -6.56 7.21
N ALA A 268 -21.92 -7.07 6.78
CA ALA A 268 -22.38 -6.93 5.40
C ALA A 268 -22.45 -5.46 4.93
N ASN A 269 -22.69 -4.52 5.84
CA ASN A 269 -22.72 -3.08 5.56
C ASN A 269 -21.33 -2.43 5.56
N GLY A 270 -20.25 -3.21 5.69
CA GLY A 270 -18.88 -2.72 5.65
C GLY A 270 -18.34 -2.13 6.95
N VAL A 271 -19.07 -2.24 8.05
CA VAL A 271 -18.66 -1.72 9.37
C VAL A 271 -17.80 -2.77 10.08
N PHE A 272 -16.63 -2.35 10.57
CA PHE A 272 -15.78 -3.17 11.42
C PHE A 272 -16.37 -3.27 12.83
N THR A 273 -16.33 -4.48 13.43
CA THR A 273 -16.99 -4.77 14.72
C THR A 273 -16.00 -5.32 15.75
N ASP A 274 -15.91 -6.64 15.86
CA ASP A 274 -15.21 -7.33 16.92
C ASP A 274 -14.03 -8.12 16.37
N PRO A 275 -13.02 -8.45 17.19
CA PRO A 275 -11.96 -9.37 16.81
C PRO A 275 -12.52 -10.75 16.46
N PRO A 276 -11.91 -11.47 15.50
CA PRO A 276 -12.31 -12.84 15.18
C PRO A 276 -11.80 -13.84 16.22
N GLU A 277 -12.62 -14.84 16.59
CA GLU A 277 -12.19 -15.98 17.43
C GLU A 277 -11.46 -17.07 16.62
N SER A 278 -11.63 -17.04 15.28
CA SER A 278 -10.99 -18.01 14.40
C SER A 278 -10.70 -17.42 13.03
N VAL A 279 -9.48 -17.71 12.53
CA VAL A 279 -8.98 -17.19 11.23
C VAL A 279 -8.36 -18.32 10.43
N ALA A 280 -8.72 -18.38 9.14
CA ALA A 280 -8.07 -19.26 8.17
C ALA A 280 -7.15 -18.44 7.23
N LEU A 281 -5.93 -18.87 7.05
CA LEU A 281 -4.94 -18.34 6.12
C LEU A 281 -4.79 -19.32 4.96
N LEU A 282 -5.23 -18.95 3.76
CA LEU A 282 -5.19 -19.79 2.57
C LEU A 282 -4.00 -19.40 1.71
N HIS A 283 -3.02 -20.27 1.63
CA HIS A 283 -1.80 -20.05 0.84
C HIS A 283 -2.02 -20.32 -0.66
N CYS A 284 -1.15 -19.79 -1.49
CA CYS A 284 -1.08 -20.04 -2.93
C CYS A 284 -2.36 -19.70 -3.72
N VAL A 285 -3.09 -18.65 -3.32
CA VAL A 285 -4.28 -18.22 -4.05
C VAL A 285 -3.86 -17.55 -5.37
N GLY A 286 -4.14 -18.17 -6.50
CA GLY A 286 -3.74 -17.74 -7.83
C GLY A 286 -2.33 -18.17 -8.25
N SER A 287 -1.49 -18.76 -7.35
CA SER A 287 -0.18 -19.29 -7.68
C SER A 287 -0.10 -20.79 -7.49
N ARG A 288 0.89 -21.46 -8.14
CA ARG A 288 1.04 -22.93 -8.19
C ARG A 288 -0.24 -23.62 -8.68
N ASP A 289 -0.84 -23.03 -9.69
CA ASP A 289 -2.13 -23.44 -10.26
C ASP A 289 -2.09 -23.28 -11.78
N VAL A 290 -2.31 -24.38 -12.51
CA VAL A 290 -2.26 -24.42 -13.98
C VAL A 290 -3.34 -23.55 -14.64
N ASN A 291 -4.42 -23.22 -13.93
CA ASN A 291 -5.49 -22.36 -14.46
C ASN A 291 -5.16 -20.86 -14.36
N TYR A 292 -4.17 -20.50 -13.54
CA TYR A 292 -3.76 -19.10 -13.29
C TYR A 292 -2.24 -18.95 -13.48
N HIS A 293 -1.46 -19.12 -12.39
CA HIS A 293 0.00 -19.03 -12.45
C HIS A 293 0.66 -20.30 -11.92
N GLU A 294 1.44 -20.96 -12.76
CA GLU A 294 2.18 -22.16 -12.38
C GLU A 294 3.32 -21.86 -11.39
N TYR A 295 3.85 -20.64 -11.41
CA TYR A 295 4.96 -20.24 -10.54
C TYR A 295 4.52 -20.04 -9.08
N CYS A 296 5.50 -20.07 -8.18
CA CYS A 296 5.33 -19.72 -6.77
C CYS A 296 5.64 -18.24 -6.56
N SER A 297 4.77 -17.53 -5.86
CA SER A 297 5.00 -16.13 -5.48
C SER A 297 6.05 -15.93 -4.39
N ARG A 298 6.73 -16.97 -3.92
CA ARG A 298 7.88 -17.00 -2.98
C ARG A 298 7.64 -16.41 -1.59
N VAL A 299 6.73 -15.46 -1.42
CA VAL A 299 6.56 -14.66 -0.19
C VAL A 299 5.39 -15.09 0.68
N CYS A 300 4.36 -15.76 0.11
CA CYS A 300 3.10 -15.99 0.82
C CYS A 300 3.26 -16.88 2.06
N CYS A 301 4.15 -17.87 2.08
CA CYS A 301 4.38 -18.67 3.28
C CYS A 301 4.88 -17.79 4.44
N MET A 302 5.86 -16.93 4.18
CA MET A 302 6.46 -16.11 5.23
C MET A 302 5.52 -15.02 5.75
N TYR A 303 4.76 -14.32 4.89
CA TYR A 303 3.82 -13.32 5.38
C TYR A 303 2.58 -13.96 6.04
N ALA A 304 2.16 -15.15 5.63
CA ALA A 304 1.10 -15.87 6.33
C ALA A 304 1.53 -16.28 7.74
N LEU A 305 2.78 -16.72 7.93
CA LEU A 305 3.37 -16.94 9.25
C LEU A 305 3.39 -15.66 10.09
N LYS A 306 3.80 -14.52 9.48
CA LYS A 306 3.75 -13.22 10.14
C LYS A 306 2.32 -12.87 10.59
N TYR A 307 1.31 -13.13 9.75
CA TYR A 307 -0.07 -12.87 10.12
C TYR A 307 -0.54 -13.77 11.26
N ALA A 308 -0.20 -15.04 11.24
CA ALA A 308 -0.51 -15.95 12.36
C ALA A 308 0.06 -15.45 13.69
N HIS A 309 1.32 -15.03 13.67
CA HIS A 309 1.99 -14.40 14.83
C HIS A 309 1.29 -13.11 15.28
N LEU A 310 1.02 -12.19 14.34
CA LEU A 310 0.34 -10.91 14.65
C LEU A 310 -1.10 -11.10 15.17
N ILE A 311 -1.82 -12.11 14.71
CA ILE A 311 -3.14 -12.46 15.27
C ILE A 311 -3.01 -12.87 16.73
N ARG A 312 -2.00 -13.67 17.08
CA ARG A 312 -1.72 -14.05 18.48
C ARG A 312 -1.41 -12.84 19.35
N GLU A 313 -0.58 -11.91 18.85
CA GLU A 313 -0.22 -10.71 19.61
C GLU A 313 -1.38 -9.73 19.79
N LYS A 314 -2.19 -9.52 18.74
CA LYS A 314 -3.18 -8.42 18.72
C LYS A 314 -4.58 -8.84 19.13
N VAL A 315 -4.96 -10.08 18.85
CA VAL A 315 -6.28 -10.62 19.21
C VAL A 315 -6.21 -11.47 20.48
N GLY A 316 -5.19 -12.28 20.61
CA GLY A 316 -4.95 -13.10 21.79
C GLY A 316 -4.72 -14.59 21.50
N HIS A 317 -4.18 -15.27 22.52
CA HIS A 317 -3.81 -16.70 22.41
C HIS A 317 -5.02 -17.66 22.29
N HIS A 318 -6.23 -17.21 22.60
CA HIS A 318 -7.46 -17.99 22.47
C HIS A 318 -7.94 -18.11 21.02
N THR A 319 -7.49 -17.23 20.12
CA THR A 319 -7.90 -17.23 18.71
C THR A 319 -7.37 -18.47 18.00
N ARG A 320 -8.24 -19.22 17.35
CA ARG A 320 -7.86 -20.39 16.55
C ARG A 320 -7.37 -19.95 15.17
N ILE A 321 -6.16 -20.37 14.79
CA ILE A 321 -5.53 -19.99 13.53
C ILE A 321 -5.25 -21.25 12.73
N TYR A 322 -5.72 -21.29 11.49
CA TYR A 322 -5.57 -22.40 10.56
C TYR A 322 -4.79 -21.94 9.34
N ASN A 323 -3.64 -22.55 9.06
CA ASN A 323 -2.86 -22.34 7.84
C ASN A 323 -3.10 -23.48 6.86
N PHE A 324 -3.70 -23.21 5.72
CA PHE A 324 -3.88 -24.18 4.64
C PHE A 324 -2.78 -23.99 3.60
N TYR A 325 -1.95 -25.00 3.40
CA TYR A 325 -0.75 -24.90 2.57
C TYR A 325 -0.56 -26.15 1.69
N ILE A 326 0.17 -25.98 0.59
CA ILE A 326 0.59 -27.10 -0.27
C ILE A 326 1.94 -27.63 0.23
N ASP A 327 2.96 -26.77 0.27
CA ASP A 327 4.28 -26.99 0.87
C ASP A 327 4.73 -25.68 1.51
N MET A 328 5.35 -25.76 2.69
CA MET A 328 5.96 -24.58 3.33
C MET A 328 7.30 -24.26 2.67
N ARG A 329 7.46 -23.02 2.26
CA ARG A 329 8.67 -22.51 1.61
C ARG A 329 9.30 -21.40 2.45
N CYS A 330 10.08 -21.84 3.45
CA CYS A 330 10.76 -20.99 4.44
C CYS A 330 12.28 -21.17 4.32
N TYR A 331 12.85 -20.88 3.15
CA TYR A 331 14.24 -21.19 2.79
C TYR A 331 15.25 -20.09 3.13
N GLY A 332 14.81 -18.94 3.64
CA GLY A 332 15.71 -17.87 4.08
C GLY A 332 16.34 -18.14 5.45
N LYS A 333 17.44 -17.47 5.74
CA LYS A 333 18.10 -17.53 7.06
C LYS A 333 17.16 -17.02 8.15
N GLY A 334 16.88 -17.86 9.16
CA GLY A 334 15.96 -17.56 10.26
C GLY A 334 14.48 -17.80 9.92
N TYR A 335 14.13 -18.20 8.69
CA TYR A 335 12.75 -18.39 8.27
C TYR A 335 12.16 -19.71 8.77
N GLU A 336 12.97 -20.77 8.79
CA GLU A 336 12.58 -22.08 9.35
C GLU A 336 12.37 -21.98 10.86
N GLU A 337 13.23 -21.24 11.55
CA GLU A 337 13.11 -21.00 13.00
C GLU A 337 11.84 -20.19 13.31
N PHE A 338 11.49 -19.23 12.46
CA PHE A 338 10.24 -18.48 12.59
C PHE A 338 9.02 -19.40 12.37
N PHE A 339 9.07 -20.28 11.38
CA PHE A 339 8.01 -21.26 11.16
C PHE A 339 7.78 -22.15 12.39
N ARG A 340 8.85 -22.70 12.99
CA ARG A 340 8.77 -23.49 14.23
C ARG A 340 8.16 -22.69 15.37
N ARG A 341 8.58 -21.45 15.56
CA ARG A 341 8.03 -20.58 16.59
C ARG A 341 6.51 -20.37 16.40
N VAL A 342 6.03 -20.14 15.20
CA VAL A 342 4.59 -19.98 14.94
C VAL A 342 3.81 -21.28 15.21
N GLN A 343 4.42 -22.45 14.98
CA GLN A 343 3.83 -23.72 15.38
C GLN A 343 3.74 -23.86 16.92
N GLU A 344 4.80 -23.50 17.63
CA GLU A 344 4.85 -23.48 19.09
C GLU A 344 3.86 -22.48 19.71
N GLU A 345 3.58 -21.38 19.04
CA GLU A 345 2.51 -20.42 19.37
C GLU A 345 1.11 -21.00 19.19
N GLY A 346 0.98 -22.23 18.70
CA GLY A 346 -0.28 -22.97 18.60
C GLY A 346 -1.09 -22.72 17.33
N ALA A 347 -0.49 -22.18 16.26
CA ALA A 347 -1.13 -22.15 14.96
C ALA A 347 -1.24 -23.57 14.37
N THR A 348 -2.40 -23.91 13.83
CA THR A 348 -2.67 -25.22 13.19
C THR A 348 -2.29 -25.18 11.72
N PHE A 349 -1.52 -26.17 11.27
CA PHE A 349 -1.09 -26.30 9.89
C PHE A 349 -1.75 -27.50 9.22
N ILE A 350 -2.52 -27.27 8.15
CA ILE A 350 -3.26 -28.28 7.40
C ILE A 350 -2.68 -28.34 5.99
N ARG A 351 -2.08 -29.48 5.65
CA ARG A 351 -1.55 -29.69 4.30
C ARG A 351 -2.68 -30.04 3.34
N GLY A 352 -3.16 -29.01 2.64
CA GLY A 352 -4.24 -29.13 1.65
C GLY A 352 -4.61 -27.77 1.09
N LYS A 353 -4.92 -27.72 -0.21
CA LYS A 353 -5.50 -26.54 -0.83
C LYS A 353 -7.03 -26.57 -0.62
N PRO A 354 -7.64 -25.57 0.03
CA PRO A 354 -9.09 -25.55 0.19
C PRO A 354 -9.81 -25.62 -1.16
N ALA A 355 -10.88 -26.39 -1.19
CA ALA A 355 -11.72 -26.52 -2.38
C ALA A 355 -12.74 -25.39 -2.49
N GLU A 356 -13.31 -24.98 -1.34
CA GLU A 356 -14.39 -23.99 -1.29
C GLU A 356 -14.46 -23.34 0.09
N ILE A 357 -14.98 -22.10 0.12
CA ILE A 357 -15.46 -21.41 1.32
C ILE A 357 -16.98 -21.25 1.15
N THR A 358 -17.75 -21.71 2.13
CA THR A 358 -19.21 -21.65 2.12
C THR A 358 -19.74 -21.13 3.45
N ASP A 359 -20.96 -20.61 3.46
CA ASP A 359 -21.75 -20.23 4.63
C ASP A 359 -22.86 -21.25 4.95
N GLN A 360 -22.92 -22.36 4.20
CA GLN A 360 -23.91 -23.41 4.38
C GLN A 360 -23.56 -24.32 5.56
N ALA A 361 -24.07 -23.96 6.73
CA ALA A 361 -23.93 -24.75 7.95
C ALA A 361 -24.71 -26.06 7.85
N ILE A 362 -24.09 -27.14 8.36
CA ILE A 362 -24.72 -28.46 8.53
C ILE A 362 -24.69 -28.92 10.01
N THR A 363 -23.98 -28.20 10.86
CA THR A 363 -23.92 -28.41 12.32
C THR A 363 -24.18 -27.10 13.05
N PRO A 364 -24.64 -27.12 14.31
CA PRO A 364 -24.82 -25.89 15.09
C PRO A 364 -23.54 -25.07 15.29
N GLU A 365 -22.37 -25.70 15.34
CA GLU A 365 -21.08 -25.01 15.50
C GLU A 365 -20.69 -24.22 14.24
N GLU A 366 -21.25 -24.55 13.10
CA GLU A 366 -21.04 -23.88 11.82
C GLU A 366 -21.95 -22.66 11.62
N GLU A 367 -23.06 -22.55 12.38
CA GLU A 367 -24.02 -21.48 12.22
C GLU A 367 -23.39 -20.09 12.36
N GLY A 368 -23.65 -19.20 11.39
CA GLY A 368 -23.14 -17.84 11.35
C GLY A 368 -21.65 -17.70 11.04
N LYS A 369 -20.96 -18.78 10.67
CA LYS A 369 -19.54 -18.79 10.32
C LYS A 369 -19.32 -19.10 8.84
N LEU A 370 -18.10 -18.82 8.39
CA LEU A 370 -17.56 -19.31 7.12
C LEU A 370 -16.99 -20.71 7.35
N ILE A 371 -17.28 -21.63 6.44
CA ILE A 371 -16.80 -23.00 6.51
C ILE A 371 -15.77 -23.21 5.40
N VAL A 372 -14.53 -23.52 5.77
CA VAL A 372 -13.47 -23.87 4.83
C VAL A 372 -13.54 -25.37 4.57
N LEU A 373 -13.83 -25.74 3.33
CA LEU A 373 -13.82 -27.13 2.87
C LEU A 373 -12.45 -27.47 2.31
N SER A 374 -11.79 -28.44 2.89
CA SER A 374 -10.45 -28.87 2.49
C SER A 374 -10.26 -30.38 2.70
N GLU A 375 -9.23 -30.92 2.10
CA GLU A 375 -8.72 -32.23 2.44
C GLU A 375 -7.38 -32.06 3.15
N ASP A 376 -7.20 -32.69 4.30
CA ASP A 376 -5.89 -32.87 4.90
C ASP A 376 -5.19 -34.04 4.19
N THR A 377 -4.25 -33.74 3.33
CA THR A 377 -3.55 -34.74 2.50
C THR A 377 -2.56 -35.61 3.29
N LEU A 378 -2.21 -35.20 4.53
CA LEU A 378 -1.39 -36.04 5.43
C LEU A 378 -2.25 -37.09 6.13
N LEU A 379 -3.46 -36.73 6.50
CA LEU A 379 -4.39 -37.63 7.19
C LEU A 379 -5.36 -38.35 6.22
N GLY A 380 -5.42 -37.94 4.96
CA GLY A 380 -6.38 -38.46 3.96
C GLY A 380 -7.84 -38.22 4.36
N ARG A 381 -8.13 -37.10 5.02
CA ARG A 381 -9.48 -36.78 5.53
C ARG A 381 -10.01 -35.48 4.96
N LYS A 382 -11.29 -35.50 4.58
CA LYS A 382 -12.04 -34.27 4.26
C LYS A 382 -12.38 -33.54 5.55
N LEU A 383 -12.14 -32.22 5.54
CA LEU A 383 -12.35 -31.34 6.67
C LEU A 383 -13.39 -30.27 6.34
N ARG A 384 -14.20 -29.93 7.33
CA ARG A 384 -15.08 -28.77 7.38
C ARG A 384 -14.66 -27.94 8.59
N ILE A 385 -14.08 -26.77 8.37
CA ILE A 385 -13.52 -25.96 9.46
C ILE A 385 -14.26 -24.64 9.52
N PRO A 386 -15.12 -24.44 10.57
CA PRO A 386 -15.81 -23.18 10.77
C PRO A 386 -14.85 -22.11 11.30
N VAL A 387 -14.81 -20.97 10.61
CA VAL A 387 -14.00 -19.79 10.94
C VAL A 387 -14.81 -18.51 10.81
N GLU A 388 -14.38 -17.48 11.50
CA GLU A 388 -15.02 -16.16 11.41
C GLU A 388 -14.38 -15.22 10.39
N MET A 389 -13.14 -15.51 10.01
CA MET A 389 -12.40 -14.72 9.03
C MET A 389 -11.54 -15.62 8.14
N VAL A 390 -11.42 -15.26 6.89
CA VAL A 390 -10.52 -15.90 5.93
C VAL A 390 -9.61 -14.87 5.29
N VAL A 391 -8.31 -15.16 5.23
CA VAL A 391 -7.31 -14.34 4.54
C VAL A 391 -6.75 -15.14 3.35
N LEU A 392 -6.93 -14.60 2.17
CA LEU A 392 -6.46 -15.16 0.92
C LEU A 392 -5.05 -14.65 0.63
N CYS A 393 -4.06 -15.53 0.71
CA CYS A 393 -2.67 -15.21 0.40
C CYS A 393 -2.48 -15.24 -1.13
N THR A 394 -2.76 -14.10 -1.75
CA THR A 394 -2.81 -13.92 -3.20
C THR A 394 -1.43 -13.97 -3.86
N ALA A 395 -1.39 -14.40 -5.11
CA ALA A 395 -0.20 -14.40 -5.94
C ALA A 395 0.30 -12.98 -6.24
N MET A 396 1.60 -12.87 -6.53
CA MET A 396 2.20 -11.69 -7.15
C MET A 396 2.16 -11.87 -8.66
N GLU A 397 1.61 -10.88 -9.36
CA GLU A 397 1.49 -10.84 -10.82
C GLU A 397 2.36 -9.73 -11.41
N PRO A 398 2.78 -9.85 -12.68
CA PRO A 398 3.36 -8.72 -13.39
C PRO A 398 2.33 -7.58 -13.46
N ARG A 399 2.81 -6.36 -13.52
CA ARG A 399 1.94 -5.20 -13.70
C ARG A 399 1.18 -5.27 -15.02
N ARG A 400 -0.03 -4.73 -15.06
CA ARG A 400 -0.86 -4.68 -16.29
C ARG A 400 -0.19 -3.88 -17.41
N ASP A 401 0.62 -2.88 -17.06
CA ASP A 401 1.38 -2.04 -17.99
C ASP A 401 2.77 -2.62 -18.33
N ALA A 402 3.12 -3.83 -17.88
CA ALA A 402 4.43 -4.44 -18.11
C ALA A 402 4.79 -4.56 -19.61
N SER A 403 3.80 -4.86 -20.45
CA SER A 403 4.01 -4.95 -21.91
C SER A 403 4.30 -3.59 -22.55
N GLU A 404 3.69 -2.52 -22.05
CA GLU A 404 3.96 -1.16 -22.52
C GLU A 404 5.35 -0.69 -22.06
N VAL A 405 5.69 -0.92 -20.79
CA VAL A 405 7.03 -0.65 -20.25
C VAL A 405 8.09 -1.41 -21.03
N ALA A 406 7.88 -2.69 -21.28
CA ALA A 406 8.79 -3.52 -22.07
C ALA A 406 9.02 -2.94 -23.48
N ARG A 407 7.96 -2.50 -24.16
CA ARG A 407 8.03 -1.88 -25.48
C ARG A 407 8.77 -0.54 -25.46
N ILE A 408 8.50 0.33 -24.47
CA ILE A 408 9.13 1.65 -24.35
C ILE A 408 10.64 1.52 -24.16
N PHE A 409 11.09 0.59 -23.33
CA PHE A 409 12.50 0.44 -22.94
C PHE A 409 13.23 -0.66 -23.73
N GLY A 410 12.59 -1.29 -24.70
CA GLY A 410 13.19 -2.37 -25.50
C GLY A 410 13.59 -3.61 -24.67
N VAL A 411 12.80 -3.94 -23.66
CA VAL A 411 13.02 -5.10 -22.78
C VAL A 411 12.03 -6.21 -23.14
N ASN A 412 12.42 -7.46 -22.97
CA ASN A 412 11.55 -8.60 -23.21
C ASN A 412 10.70 -8.94 -21.97
N LEU A 413 9.61 -9.67 -22.22
CA LEU A 413 8.81 -10.31 -21.18
C LEU A 413 9.11 -11.82 -21.15
N GLY A 414 9.15 -12.39 -19.95
CA GLY A 414 9.12 -13.82 -19.73
C GLY A 414 7.77 -14.44 -20.10
N GLY A 415 7.71 -15.76 -20.19
CA GLY A 415 6.44 -16.49 -20.40
C GLY A 415 5.43 -16.30 -19.24
N ASP A 416 5.89 -15.79 -18.11
CA ASP A 416 5.11 -15.43 -16.92
C ASP A 416 4.62 -13.97 -16.92
N GLY A 417 5.03 -13.17 -17.93
CA GLY A 417 4.66 -11.77 -18.11
C GLY A 417 5.51 -10.76 -17.32
N PHE A 418 6.47 -11.19 -16.51
CA PHE A 418 7.44 -10.30 -15.88
C PHE A 418 8.52 -9.83 -16.86
N LEU A 419 9.18 -8.71 -16.56
CA LEU A 419 10.30 -8.23 -17.35
C LEU A 419 11.46 -9.24 -17.27
N LEU A 420 12.01 -9.58 -18.44
CA LEU A 420 13.01 -10.63 -18.55
C LEU A 420 14.42 -10.08 -18.44
N GLU A 421 15.21 -10.67 -17.59
CA GLU A 421 16.65 -10.43 -17.49
C GLU A 421 17.41 -11.00 -18.67
N GLU A 422 18.63 -10.50 -18.89
CA GLU A 422 19.53 -10.98 -19.95
C GLU A 422 19.89 -12.46 -19.77
N HIS A 423 20.20 -12.86 -18.55
CA HIS A 423 20.49 -14.25 -18.20
C HIS A 423 20.25 -14.49 -16.70
N PRO A 424 19.48 -15.52 -16.32
CA PRO A 424 19.05 -15.73 -14.92
C PRO A 424 20.19 -15.98 -13.93
N LYS A 425 21.38 -16.40 -14.40
CA LYS A 425 22.55 -16.68 -13.55
C LYS A 425 23.67 -15.67 -13.72
N LEU A 426 23.91 -15.18 -14.93
CA LEU A 426 25.07 -14.35 -15.26
C LEU A 426 24.76 -12.87 -15.37
N GLY A 427 23.52 -12.53 -15.72
CA GLY A 427 23.06 -11.15 -15.86
C GLY A 427 21.66 -10.95 -15.24
N PRO A 428 21.46 -11.27 -13.93
CA PRO A 428 20.11 -11.27 -13.34
C PRO A 428 19.51 -9.85 -13.15
N MET A 429 20.32 -8.80 -13.25
CA MET A 429 19.88 -7.41 -13.17
C MET A 429 19.96 -6.70 -14.54
N SER A 430 20.71 -7.24 -15.49
CA SER A 430 20.85 -6.68 -16.84
C SER A 430 19.65 -7.08 -17.71
N THR A 431 19.38 -6.27 -18.71
CA THR A 431 18.46 -6.63 -19.80
C THR A 431 19.23 -6.85 -21.10
N PRO A 432 18.62 -7.46 -22.11
CA PRO A 432 19.22 -7.51 -23.44
C PRO A 432 19.52 -6.13 -24.05
N THR A 433 18.91 -5.07 -23.53
CA THR A 433 19.16 -3.69 -23.95
C THR A 433 20.22 -3.07 -23.04
N ASP A 434 21.37 -2.73 -23.61
CA ASP A 434 22.48 -2.12 -22.85
C ASP A 434 22.06 -0.81 -22.20
N GLY A 435 22.43 -0.62 -20.92
CA GLY A 435 22.08 0.57 -20.16
C GLY A 435 20.71 0.51 -19.46
N VAL A 436 19.93 -0.54 -19.68
CA VAL A 436 18.66 -0.76 -19.00
C VAL A 436 18.80 -1.94 -18.03
N PHE A 437 18.48 -1.69 -16.77
CA PHE A 437 18.62 -2.65 -15.68
C PHE A 437 17.28 -2.91 -14.99
N LEU A 438 17.14 -4.09 -14.36
CA LEU A 438 15.95 -4.48 -13.61
C LEU A 438 16.24 -4.44 -12.10
N ALA A 439 15.28 -3.93 -11.33
CA ALA A 439 15.36 -3.93 -9.87
C ALA A 439 14.04 -4.39 -9.23
N GLY A 440 14.15 -5.35 -8.32
CA GLY A 440 13.02 -5.82 -7.51
C GLY A 440 12.04 -6.71 -8.26
N THR A 441 10.77 -6.58 -7.89
CA THR A 441 9.71 -7.52 -8.27
C THR A 441 9.19 -7.38 -9.69
N CYS A 442 9.60 -6.37 -10.44
CA CYS A 442 9.26 -6.27 -11.85
C CYS A 442 9.87 -7.42 -12.70
N GLN A 443 10.94 -8.05 -12.21
CA GLN A 443 11.58 -9.21 -12.84
C GLN A 443 10.98 -10.54 -12.37
N GLY A 444 10.25 -10.55 -11.26
CA GLY A 444 9.61 -11.73 -10.69
C GLY A 444 9.42 -11.63 -9.19
N PRO A 445 8.65 -12.54 -8.59
CA PRO A 445 8.36 -12.52 -7.14
C PRO A 445 9.63 -12.56 -6.29
N LYS A 446 9.74 -11.63 -5.34
CA LYS A 446 10.84 -11.48 -4.38
C LYS A 446 10.33 -11.00 -3.03
N ASP A 447 11.00 -11.39 -1.95
CA ASP A 447 10.82 -10.78 -0.64
C ASP A 447 11.61 -9.46 -0.53
N ILE A 448 11.49 -8.77 0.61
CA ILE A 448 12.16 -7.48 0.83
C ILE A 448 13.69 -7.62 0.82
N PRO A 449 14.32 -8.59 1.52
CA PRO A 449 15.77 -8.79 1.45
C PRO A 449 16.30 -9.04 0.04
N ASP A 450 15.65 -9.94 -0.71
CA ASP A 450 16.01 -10.23 -2.10
C ASP A 450 15.81 -9.00 -3.01
N THR A 451 14.72 -8.24 -2.81
CA THR A 451 14.44 -7.01 -3.55
C THR A 451 15.51 -5.95 -3.31
N VAL A 452 15.94 -5.74 -2.06
CA VAL A 452 16.98 -4.77 -1.72
C VAL A 452 18.34 -5.19 -2.29
N SER A 453 18.68 -6.48 -2.20
CA SER A 453 19.92 -7.03 -2.79
C SER A 453 19.93 -6.86 -4.32
N HIS A 454 18.81 -7.15 -4.96
CA HIS A 454 18.64 -6.99 -6.41
C HIS A 454 18.76 -5.52 -6.84
N ALA A 455 18.11 -4.61 -6.11
CA ALA A 455 18.20 -3.16 -6.37
C ALA A 455 19.63 -2.63 -6.18
N SER A 456 20.35 -3.08 -5.14
CA SER A 456 21.76 -2.72 -4.92
C SER A 456 22.66 -3.20 -6.05
N GLY A 457 22.42 -4.42 -6.55
CA GLY A 457 23.15 -4.96 -7.70
C GLY A 457 22.88 -4.18 -8.99
N ALA A 458 21.60 -3.85 -9.27
CA ALA A 458 21.23 -3.02 -10.42
C ALA A 458 21.87 -1.63 -10.37
N ALA A 459 21.86 -0.99 -9.20
CA ALA A 459 22.52 0.30 -8.99
C ALA A 459 24.01 0.24 -9.22
N ALA A 460 24.69 -0.82 -8.75
CA ALA A 460 26.13 -1.02 -8.97
C ALA A 460 26.46 -1.19 -10.46
N GLN A 461 25.67 -1.93 -11.22
CA GLN A 461 25.87 -2.11 -12.66
C GLN A 461 25.60 -0.80 -13.43
N ALA A 462 24.54 -0.08 -13.08
CA ALA A 462 24.22 1.23 -13.67
C ALA A 462 25.36 2.23 -13.42
N LEU A 463 25.89 2.26 -12.19
CA LEU A 463 27.02 3.12 -11.83
C LEU A 463 28.31 2.72 -12.57
N ALA A 464 28.58 1.42 -12.72
CA ALA A 464 29.74 0.92 -13.46
C ALA A 464 29.70 1.38 -14.93
N LEU A 465 28.53 1.33 -15.56
CA LEU A 465 28.31 1.83 -16.91
C LEU A 465 28.55 3.34 -17.00
N ALA A 466 27.93 4.11 -16.09
CA ALA A 466 28.10 5.57 -16.03
C ALA A 466 29.58 5.97 -15.84
N THR A 467 30.34 5.19 -15.05
CA THR A 467 31.77 5.44 -14.79
C THR A 467 32.63 5.11 -16.03
N ARG A 468 32.30 4.04 -16.78
CA ARG A 468 33.01 3.68 -18.01
C ARG A 468 32.77 4.69 -19.13
N GLY A 469 31.58 5.30 -19.17
CA GLY A 469 31.19 6.30 -20.17
C GLY A 469 30.99 5.75 -21.58
N LYS A 470 31.11 4.43 -21.78
CA LYS A 470 30.93 3.77 -23.07
C LYS A 470 30.47 2.33 -22.89
N VAL A 471 29.77 1.84 -23.91
CA VAL A 471 29.36 0.42 -24.05
C VAL A 471 30.13 -0.15 -25.25
N GLU A 472 30.64 -1.37 -25.11
CA GLU A 472 31.20 -2.14 -26.21
C GLU A 472 30.08 -3.00 -26.82
N ILE A 473 29.73 -2.71 -28.07
CA ILE A 473 28.73 -3.50 -28.82
C ILE A 473 29.41 -4.58 -29.64
N SER A 474 28.75 -5.74 -29.74
CA SER A 474 29.24 -6.81 -30.61
C SER A 474 29.27 -6.35 -32.08
N PRO A 475 30.35 -6.60 -32.83
CA PRO A 475 30.38 -6.30 -34.26
C PRO A 475 29.45 -7.21 -35.06
N VAL A 476 29.00 -8.31 -34.49
CA VAL A 476 28.03 -9.23 -35.08
C VAL A 476 26.64 -8.63 -34.97
N THR A 477 26.27 -7.80 -35.93
CA THR A 477 24.96 -7.17 -36.03
C THR A 477 24.27 -7.59 -37.35
N SER A 478 22.96 -7.44 -37.37
CA SER A 478 22.22 -7.63 -38.63
C SER A 478 22.26 -6.36 -39.47
N TRP A 479 22.16 -6.52 -40.79
CA TRP A 479 21.92 -5.43 -41.71
C TRP A 479 20.90 -5.86 -42.78
N ILE A 480 20.18 -4.90 -43.35
CA ILE A 480 19.17 -5.17 -44.38
C ILE A 480 19.57 -4.47 -45.64
N ASP A 481 19.67 -5.25 -46.73
CA ASP A 481 19.94 -4.73 -48.07
C ASP A 481 18.71 -3.97 -48.57
N PRO A 482 18.81 -2.64 -48.75
CA PRO A 482 17.68 -1.84 -49.18
C PRO A 482 17.21 -2.12 -50.59
N ASP A 483 18.10 -2.66 -51.46
CA ASP A 483 17.81 -2.87 -52.88
C ASP A 483 16.91 -4.09 -53.11
N ILE A 484 16.96 -5.06 -52.19
CA ILE A 484 16.17 -6.30 -52.26
C ILE A 484 15.12 -6.41 -51.14
N CYS A 485 15.06 -5.42 -50.23
CA CYS A 485 14.07 -5.41 -49.18
C CYS A 485 12.66 -5.16 -49.73
N ALA A 486 11.76 -6.11 -49.52
CA ALA A 486 10.37 -6.03 -49.97
C ALA A 486 9.46 -5.18 -49.06
N GLY A 487 9.96 -4.58 -47.99
CA GLY A 487 9.19 -3.78 -47.06
C GLY A 487 8.09 -4.53 -46.27
N CYS A 488 8.16 -5.86 -46.22
CA CYS A 488 7.12 -6.71 -45.63
C CYS A 488 7.03 -6.65 -44.08
N GLN A 489 8.00 -6.02 -43.44
CA GLN A 489 8.08 -5.80 -41.98
C GLN A 489 8.09 -7.09 -41.12
N THR A 490 8.29 -8.25 -41.69
CA THR A 490 8.37 -9.54 -40.97
C THR A 490 9.50 -9.52 -39.95
N CYS A 491 10.68 -8.98 -40.33
CA CYS A 491 11.84 -8.85 -39.44
C CYS A 491 11.57 -7.98 -38.20
N ILE A 492 10.72 -6.97 -38.29
CA ILE A 492 10.34 -6.11 -37.16
C ILE A 492 9.55 -6.91 -36.11
N LYS A 493 8.55 -7.69 -36.56
CA LYS A 493 7.72 -8.51 -35.70
C LYS A 493 8.47 -9.63 -34.98
N LEU A 494 9.57 -10.09 -35.60
CA LEU A 494 10.41 -11.19 -35.11
C LEU A 494 11.57 -10.71 -34.24
N CYS A 495 11.87 -9.41 -34.27
CA CYS A 495 12.99 -8.86 -33.50
C CYS A 495 12.67 -8.77 -32.01
N ALA A 496 13.21 -9.71 -31.22
CA ALA A 496 13.06 -9.74 -29.77
C ALA A 496 13.68 -8.51 -29.07
N TYR A 497 14.58 -7.79 -29.76
CA TYR A 497 15.30 -6.64 -29.20
C TYR A 497 14.79 -5.30 -29.71
N SER A 498 13.72 -5.29 -30.50
CA SER A 498 13.18 -4.07 -31.12
C SER A 498 14.23 -3.25 -31.89
N ALA A 499 15.23 -3.93 -32.43
CA ALA A 499 16.37 -3.33 -33.13
C ALA A 499 16.08 -2.96 -34.59
N ILE A 500 14.87 -3.19 -35.09
CA ILE A 500 14.53 -2.99 -36.53
C ILE A 500 13.31 -2.09 -36.63
N GLU A 501 13.46 -1.01 -37.40
CA GLU A 501 12.41 -0.04 -37.65
C GLU A 501 12.06 0.03 -39.13
N PHE A 502 10.83 0.47 -39.48
CA PHE A 502 10.41 0.67 -40.87
C PHE A 502 10.61 2.12 -41.27
N ASN A 503 11.47 2.33 -42.25
CA ASN A 503 11.65 3.62 -42.89
C ASN A 503 10.58 3.81 -43.98
N ALA A 504 9.50 4.52 -43.64
CA ALA A 504 8.37 4.77 -44.54
C ALA A 504 8.75 5.58 -45.79
N ARG A 505 9.81 6.42 -45.74
CA ARG A 505 10.25 7.22 -46.89
C ARG A 505 10.96 6.38 -47.93
N ARG A 506 11.72 5.35 -47.50
CA ARG A 506 12.45 4.45 -48.36
C ARG A 506 11.70 3.15 -48.66
N GLY A 507 10.63 2.86 -47.93
CA GLY A 507 9.85 1.62 -48.04
C GLY A 507 10.58 0.38 -47.56
N VAL A 508 11.61 0.51 -46.74
CA VAL A 508 12.48 -0.58 -46.29
C VAL A 508 12.59 -0.63 -44.78
N SER A 509 12.94 -1.79 -44.24
CA SER A 509 13.31 -1.93 -42.83
C SER A 509 14.78 -1.60 -42.63
N GLU A 510 15.13 -0.94 -41.53
CA GLU A 510 16.49 -0.55 -41.15
C GLU A 510 16.85 -1.09 -39.77
N VAL A 511 18.10 -1.48 -39.56
CA VAL A 511 18.57 -2.05 -38.28
C VAL A 511 19.31 -0.97 -37.50
N ASN A 512 18.92 -0.79 -36.22
CA ASN A 512 19.71 -0.06 -35.25
C ASN A 512 20.78 -1.01 -34.67
N GLU A 513 22.01 -0.85 -35.16
CA GLU A 513 23.13 -1.73 -34.78
C GLU A 513 23.48 -1.64 -33.29
N ALA A 514 23.23 -0.51 -32.64
CA ALA A 514 23.49 -0.34 -31.22
C ALA A 514 22.59 -1.21 -30.32
N VAL A 515 21.42 -1.57 -30.82
CA VAL A 515 20.43 -2.41 -30.10
C VAL A 515 20.48 -3.86 -30.59
N CYS A 516 21.00 -4.10 -31.81
CA CYS A 516 21.03 -5.41 -32.41
C CYS A 516 22.01 -6.36 -31.69
N LYS A 517 21.53 -7.52 -31.28
CA LYS A 517 22.34 -8.58 -30.64
C LYS A 517 22.78 -9.71 -31.61
N GLY A 518 22.63 -9.52 -32.91
CA GLY A 518 23.12 -10.43 -33.92
C GLY A 518 22.53 -11.85 -33.90
N CYS A 519 21.34 -12.04 -33.32
CA CYS A 519 20.72 -13.36 -33.13
C CYS A 519 20.32 -14.09 -34.43
N GLY A 520 20.30 -13.39 -35.60
CA GLY A 520 20.03 -13.96 -36.90
C GLY A 520 18.57 -14.25 -37.24
N SER A 521 17.61 -14.08 -36.31
CA SER A 521 16.19 -14.40 -36.56
C SER A 521 15.61 -13.64 -37.74
N CYS A 522 15.95 -12.37 -37.92
CA CYS A 522 15.51 -11.58 -39.08
C CYS A 522 16.07 -12.11 -40.41
N ALA A 523 17.31 -12.60 -40.43
CA ALA A 523 17.92 -13.19 -41.62
C ALA A 523 17.29 -14.54 -41.95
N ALA A 524 17.06 -15.39 -40.96
CA ALA A 524 16.46 -16.72 -41.16
C ALA A 524 15.03 -16.66 -41.71
N PHE A 525 14.25 -15.65 -41.36
CA PHE A 525 12.86 -15.52 -41.76
C PHE A 525 12.59 -14.45 -42.84
N CYS A 526 13.63 -13.85 -43.43
CA CYS A 526 13.44 -12.83 -44.45
C CYS A 526 12.98 -13.47 -45.78
N PRO A 527 11.75 -13.20 -46.26
CA PRO A 527 11.24 -13.85 -47.46
C PRO A 527 11.92 -13.38 -48.75
N SER A 528 12.50 -12.15 -48.76
CA SER A 528 13.25 -11.64 -49.91
C SER A 528 14.76 -11.89 -49.81
N GLY A 529 15.25 -12.47 -48.71
CA GLY A 529 16.67 -12.66 -48.45
C GLY A 529 17.46 -11.35 -48.22
N ALA A 530 16.78 -10.25 -47.94
CA ALA A 530 17.41 -8.93 -47.73
C ALA A 530 18.14 -8.78 -46.39
N ALA A 531 17.72 -9.52 -45.37
CA ALA A 531 18.32 -9.42 -44.05
C ALA A 531 19.51 -10.39 -43.93
N HIS A 532 20.62 -9.87 -43.46
CA HIS A 532 21.89 -10.60 -43.28
C HIS A 532 22.44 -10.37 -41.89
N VAL A 533 23.34 -11.25 -41.43
CA VAL A 533 24.14 -11.07 -40.23
C VAL A 533 25.59 -10.81 -40.66
N LYS A 534 26.21 -9.75 -40.16
CA LYS A 534 27.61 -9.43 -40.38
C LYS A 534 28.48 -10.59 -39.89
N HIS A 535 29.55 -10.86 -40.56
CA HIS A 535 30.49 -11.98 -40.31
C HIS A 535 29.95 -13.39 -40.59
N PHE A 536 28.68 -13.53 -41.01
CA PHE A 536 28.06 -14.82 -41.34
C PHE A 536 27.39 -14.81 -42.73
N ASN A 537 27.91 -14.01 -43.68
CA ASN A 537 27.43 -14.11 -45.06
C ASN A 537 28.03 -15.35 -45.76
N SER A 538 27.37 -15.83 -46.80
CA SER A 538 27.75 -17.08 -47.50
C SER A 538 29.21 -17.09 -47.94
N LYS A 539 29.77 -15.97 -48.41
CA LYS A 539 31.17 -15.89 -48.84
C LYS A 539 32.14 -16.09 -47.67
N GLN A 540 31.84 -15.53 -46.51
CA GLN A 540 32.67 -15.67 -45.30
C GLN A 540 32.61 -17.11 -44.78
N VAL A 541 31.41 -17.71 -44.73
CA VAL A 541 31.22 -19.11 -44.30
C VAL A 541 31.94 -20.06 -45.23
N PHE A 542 31.87 -19.84 -46.55
CA PHE A 542 32.60 -20.67 -47.51
C PHE A 542 34.12 -20.52 -47.41
N ALA A 543 34.62 -19.29 -47.21
CA ALA A 543 36.05 -19.06 -47.01
C ALA A 543 36.58 -19.72 -45.71
N GLU A 544 35.77 -19.76 -44.66
CA GLU A 544 36.12 -20.47 -43.42
C GLU A 544 36.15 -21.99 -43.62
N ILE A 545 35.21 -22.56 -44.38
CA ILE A 545 35.18 -23.98 -44.75
C ILE A 545 36.41 -24.32 -45.63
N GLU A 546 36.72 -23.49 -46.62
CA GLU A 546 37.90 -23.67 -47.47
C GLU A 546 39.18 -23.65 -46.64
N GLY A 547 39.35 -22.67 -45.73
CA GLY A 547 40.52 -22.59 -44.85
C GLY A 547 40.66 -23.81 -43.94
N LEU A 548 39.55 -24.32 -43.40
CA LEU A 548 39.57 -25.56 -42.58
C LEU A 548 39.94 -26.80 -43.40
N LEU A 549 39.58 -26.84 -44.67
CA LEU A 549 39.92 -27.97 -45.56
C LEU A 549 41.38 -27.91 -46.03
N ASP A 550 41.94 -26.71 -46.22
CA ASP A 550 43.34 -26.51 -46.60
C ASP A 550 44.32 -26.86 -45.46
N GLU A 551 43.91 -26.77 -44.18
CA GLU A 551 44.71 -27.20 -43.02
C GLU A 551 44.76 -28.74 -42.86
N VAL A 552 43.96 -29.48 -43.58
CA VAL A 552 43.83 -30.95 -43.45
C VAL A 552 44.64 -31.67 -44.55
N VAL A 553 45.24 -30.93 -45.49
CA VAL A 553 46.15 -31.46 -46.53
C VAL A 553 47.60 -31.12 -46.16
#